data_3bcbe2edb86344b192fda7cbc81269bf
#
_entry.id   3bcbe2edb86344b192fda7cbc81269bf
#
_cell.length_a   1.000
_cell.length_b   1.000
_cell.length_c   1.000
_cell.angle_alpha   90.00
_cell.angle_beta   90.00
_cell.angle_gamma   90.00
#
_symmetry.space_group_name_H-M   'P 1'
#
loop_
_entity.id
_entity.type
_entity.pdbx_description
1 polymer ?
#
loop_
_entity_poly.entity_id
_entity_poly.type
_entity_poly.pdbx_seq_one_letter_code
_entity_poly.pdbx_strand_id
1 'polypeptide(L)'
;MTEPNKPLNQMTAQERLDLGRSYFKEGKLDEAIAVLKTISTSEDPTIYALSQRLLGDIYGCMGKLNEATAAWSKVRCEDNPETYAWAQFSLGNTYKTIGKLGEDIAAWSNIRREHSCEAYAVAQYSLGNTHKTMDQLDDAIAAWSNIRRDDDPEAYAWAQLSLGDAYRTMDQSDNAIAAWSSIRRDDDPNAYAWAQSRLGFAYQTQNKLDEAITAWSNIRREDEPELYAEAQRNLALVNKH
;
A
#
# COMPACT_ATOMS: atom_id res chain seq x y z
N MET A 1 -11.29 19.31 23.89
CA MET A 1 -12.06 18.77 25.02
C MET A 1 -13.54 19.01 24.67
N THR A 2 -14.27 17.97 24.26
CA THR A 2 -15.71 18.05 24.01
C THR A 2 -16.41 18.18 25.37
N GLU A 3 -17.28 19.17 25.52
CA GLU A 3 -18.13 19.27 26.73
C GLU A 3 -18.91 17.97 26.90
N PRO A 4 -18.87 17.34 28.09
CA PRO A 4 -19.34 15.96 28.28
C PRO A 4 -20.85 15.74 28.21
N ASN A 5 -21.66 16.64 27.65
CA ASN A 5 -23.12 16.50 27.67
C ASN A 5 -23.89 17.28 26.57
N LYS A 6 -23.24 17.63 25.44
CA LYS A 6 -23.96 18.32 24.36
C LYS A 6 -24.80 17.31 23.56
N PRO A 7 -26.12 17.47 23.42
CA PRO A 7 -26.97 16.56 22.61
C PRO A 7 -26.55 16.56 21.14
N LEU A 8 -26.61 15.42 20.44
CA LEU A 8 -26.20 15.27 19.05
C LEU A 8 -26.84 16.29 18.10
N ASN A 9 -28.08 16.65 18.32
CA ASN A 9 -28.82 17.64 17.52
C ASN A 9 -28.36 19.08 17.70
N GLN A 10 -27.51 19.35 18.69
CA GLN A 10 -26.87 20.66 18.92
C GLN A 10 -25.40 20.66 18.47
N MET A 11 -24.84 19.50 18.13
CA MET A 11 -23.48 19.37 17.65
C MET A 11 -23.39 19.74 16.17
N THR A 12 -22.29 20.40 15.78
CA THR A 12 -21.92 20.60 14.37
C THR A 12 -21.54 19.25 13.72
N ALA A 13 -21.49 19.19 12.39
CA ALA A 13 -21.01 18.01 11.66
C ALA A 13 -19.60 17.62 12.11
N GLN A 14 -18.70 18.60 12.32
CA GLN A 14 -17.33 18.37 12.80
C GLN A 14 -17.32 17.78 14.21
N GLU A 15 -18.09 18.30 15.15
CA GLU A 15 -18.16 17.78 16.52
C GLU A 15 -18.66 16.32 16.54
N ARG A 16 -19.63 15.99 15.67
CA ARG A 16 -20.13 14.61 15.51
C ARG A 16 -19.09 13.69 14.88
N LEU A 17 -18.32 14.17 13.89
CA LEU A 17 -17.22 13.41 13.32
C LEU A 17 -16.14 13.10 14.38
N ASP A 18 -15.76 14.09 15.19
CA ASP A 18 -14.76 13.92 16.25
C ASP A 18 -15.24 12.97 17.36
N LEU A 19 -16.53 13.05 17.72
CA LEU A 19 -17.16 12.10 18.64
C LEU A 19 -17.17 10.68 18.08
N GLY A 20 -17.50 10.51 16.79
CA GLY A 20 -17.46 9.22 16.11
C GLY A 20 -16.04 8.61 16.09
N ARG A 21 -15.00 9.45 15.83
CA ARG A 21 -13.59 9.04 15.91
C ARG A 21 -13.19 8.62 17.33
N SER A 22 -13.68 9.33 18.35
CA SER A 22 -13.42 8.97 19.75
C SER A 22 -14.02 7.61 20.09
N TYR A 23 -15.26 7.39 19.76
CA TYR A 23 -15.92 6.11 19.98
C TYR A 23 -15.23 4.96 19.23
N PHE A 24 -14.78 5.19 18.00
CA PHE A 24 -14.02 4.20 17.25
C PHE A 24 -12.70 3.83 17.94
N LYS A 25 -11.94 4.82 18.42
CA LYS A 25 -10.71 4.59 19.19
C LYS A 25 -10.94 3.85 20.51
N GLU A 26 -12.10 4.04 21.13
CA GLU A 26 -12.51 3.35 22.36
C GLU A 26 -13.08 1.95 22.09
N GLY A 27 -13.19 1.53 20.81
CA GLY A 27 -13.80 0.25 20.43
C GLY A 27 -15.33 0.23 20.51
N LYS A 28 -15.98 1.37 20.73
CA LYS A 28 -17.44 1.54 20.78
C LYS A 28 -18.01 1.70 19.37
N LEU A 29 -18.01 0.58 18.61
CA LEU A 29 -18.28 0.61 17.17
C LEU A 29 -19.71 1.00 16.83
N ASP A 30 -20.70 0.51 17.58
CA ASP A 30 -22.11 0.80 17.32
C ASP A 30 -22.44 2.25 17.63
N GLU A 31 -21.89 2.82 18.70
CA GLU A 31 -22.03 4.24 19.04
C GLU A 31 -21.34 5.14 17.99
N ALA A 32 -20.16 4.75 17.51
CA ALA A 32 -19.50 5.47 16.43
C ALA A 32 -20.36 5.49 15.16
N ILE A 33 -20.91 4.35 14.75
CA ILE A 33 -21.81 4.23 13.60
C ILE A 33 -23.05 5.10 13.79
N ALA A 34 -23.69 5.06 14.96
CA ALA A 34 -24.89 5.83 15.25
C ALA A 34 -24.66 7.33 15.09
N VAL A 35 -23.54 7.84 15.62
CA VAL A 35 -23.18 9.26 15.52
C VAL A 35 -22.82 9.65 14.08
N LEU A 36 -21.96 8.89 13.41
CA LEU A 36 -21.47 9.22 12.06
C LEU A 36 -22.62 9.23 11.02
N LYS A 37 -23.60 8.35 11.16
CA LYS A 37 -24.79 8.31 10.30
C LYS A 37 -25.67 9.57 10.40
N THR A 38 -25.54 10.37 11.43
CA THR A 38 -26.30 11.63 11.55
C THR A 38 -25.73 12.75 10.68
N ILE A 39 -24.50 12.60 10.16
CA ILE A 39 -23.86 13.61 9.34
C ILE A 39 -24.38 13.52 7.90
N SER A 40 -24.87 14.65 7.36
CA SER A 40 -25.40 14.71 5.99
C SER A 40 -24.53 15.55 5.08
N THR A 41 -24.58 15.24 3.77
CA THR A 41 -23.84 16.00 2.75
C THR A 41 -24.32 17.45 2.62
N SER A 42 -25.59 17.74 3.02
CA SER A 42 -26.15 19.10 2.99
C SER A 42 -25.59 20.01 4.09
N GLU A 43 -24.98 19.47 5.14
CA GLU A 43 -24.36 20.26 6.22
C GLU A 43 -22.94 20.65 5.84
N ASP A 44 -22.12 19.70 5.43
CA ASP A 44 -20.73 19.89 4.98
C ASP A 44 -20.31 18.66 4.14
N PRO A 45 -20.13 18.82 2.83
CA PRO A 45 -19.72 17.71 1.95
C PRO A 45 -18.39 17.08 2.34
N THR A 46 -17.40 17.88 2.77
CA THR A 46 -16.08 17.38 3.19
C THR A 46 -16.18 16.54 4.46
N ILE A 47 -16.91 17.02 5.46
CA ILE A 47 -17.12 16.28 6.71
C ILE A 47 -17.95 15.01 6.46
N TYR A 48 -18.92 15.09 5.55
CA TYR A 48 -19.68 13.92 5.11
C TYR A 48 -18.78 12.86 4.47
N ALA A 49 -17.87 13.25 3.53
CA ALA A 49 -16.92 12.35 2.91
C ALA A 49 -16.04 11.65 3.95
N LEU A 50 -15.50 12.41 4.91
CA LEU A 50 -14.71 11.86 6.03
C LEU A 50 -15.53 10.89 6.90
N SER A 51 -16.79 11.22 7.16
CA SER A 51 -17.68 10.34 7.95
C SER A 51 -18.00 9.03 7.22
N GLN A 52 -18.24 9.09 5.91
CA GLN A 52 -18.51 7.89 5.10
C GLN A 52 -17.27 7.00 4.98
N ARG A 53 -16.06 7.59 4.82
CA ARG A 53 -14.83 6.82 4.87
C ARG A 53 -14.67 6.10 6.21
N LEU A 54 -14.82 6.81 7.32
CA LEU A 54 -14.72 6.23 8.66
C LEU A 54 -15.78 5.15 8.92
N LEU A 55 -17.03 5.35 8.44
CA LEU A 55 -18.07 4.31 8.50
C LEU A 55 -17.64 3.06 7.74
N GLY A 56 -17.07 3.22 6.56
CA GLY A 56 -16.54 2.10 5.77
C GLY A 56 -15.44 1.36 6.52
N ASP A 57 -14.49 2.08 7.13
CA ASP A 57 -13.40 1.50 7.91
C ASP A 57 -13.93 0.72 9.13
N ILE A 58 -14.93 1.27 9.85
CA ILE A 58 -15.60 0.59 10.98
C ILE A 58 -16.31 -0.69 10.51
N TYR A 59 -17.09 -0.60 9.42
CA TYR A 59 -17.76 -1.79 8.89
C TYR A 59 -16.78 -2.84 8.39
N GLY A 60 -15.65 -2.43 7.79
CA GLY A 60 -14.57 -3.31 7.40
C GLY A 60 -13.98 -4.07 8.60
N CYS A 61 -13.68 -3.36 9.69
CA CYS A 61 -13.22 -3.97 10.96
C CYS A 61 -14.24 -4.97 11.55
N MET A 62 -15.54 -4.74 11.34
CA MET A 62 -16.62 -5.64 11.76
C MET A 62 -16.84 -6.82 10.80
N GLY A 63 -16.12 -6.91 9.68
CA GLY A 63 -16.35 -7.90 8.63
C GLY A 63 -17.63 -7.68 7.82
N LYS A 64 -18.31 -6.54 7.97
CA LYS A 64 -19.54 -6.16 7.25
C LYS A 64 -19.17 -5.56 5.89
N LEU A 65 -18.67 -6.40 4.97
CA LEU A 65 -18.04 -5.93 3.72
C LEU A 65 -19.03 -5.20 2.79
N ASN A 66 -20.31 -5.58 2.77
CA ASN A 66 -21.32 -4.91 1.95
C ASN A 66 -21.61 -3.49 2.45
N GLU A 67 -21.71 -3.31 3.76
CA GLU A 67 -21.90 -2.01 4.38
C GLU A 67 -20.66 -1.14 4.23
N ALA A 68 -19.47 -1.73 4.34
CA ALA A 68 -18.20 -1.05 4.13
C ALA A 68 -18.11 -0.50 2.70
N THR A 69 -18.32 -1.34 1.69
CA THR A 69 -18.31 -0.92 0.28
C THR A 69 -19.37 0.15 -0.01
N ALA A 70 -20.58 0.00 0.57
CA ALA A 70 -21.64 0.99 0.41
C ALA A 70 -21.30 2.35 1.05
N ALA A 71 -20.54 2.37 2.14
CA ALA A 71 -20.10 3.61 2.77
C ALA A 71 -18.99 4.28 1.96
N TRP A 72 -17.91 3.56 1.62
CA TRP A 72 -16.82 4.11 0.81
C TRP A 72 -17.27 4.62 -0.57
N SER A 73 -18.24 3.93 -1.21
CA SER A 73 -18.78 4.35 -2.52
C SER A 73 -19.55 5.68 -2.49
N LYS A 74 -19.89 6.20 -1.31
CA LYS A 74 -20.52 7.52 -1.16
C LYS A 74 -19.52 8.67 -1.11
N VAL A 75 -18.23 8.36 -0.96
CA VAL A 75 -17.19 9.38 -0.95
C VAL A 75 -16.94 9.85 -2.38
N ARG A 76 -17.12 11.15 -2.65
CA ARG A 76 -16.93 11.75 -3.97
C ARG A 76 -15.61 12.53 -4.03
N CYS A 77 -14.97 12.53 -5.20
CA CYS A 77 -13.71 13.22 -5.40
C CYS A 77 -13.84 14.74 -5.19
N GLU A 78 -14.97 15.33 -5.65
CA GLU A 78 -15.22 16.76 -5.48
C GLU A 78 -15.41 17.19 -4.03
N ASP A 79 -15.84 16.31 -3.13
CA ASP A 79 -16.03 16.63 -1.71
C ASP A 79 -14.69 16.63 -0.95
N ASN A 80 -13.83 15.66 -1.21
CA ASN A 80 -12.47 15.57 -0.66
C ASN A 80 -11.63 14.58 -1.47
N PRO A 81 -10.72 15.05 -2.35
CA PRO A 81 -9.93 14.18 -3.24
C PRO A 81 -9.07 13.14 -2.51
N GLU A 82 -8.42 13.53 -1.41
CA GLU A 82 -7.59 12.63 -0.61
C GLU A 82 -8.43 11.54 0.06
N THR A 83 -9.54 11.93 0.70
CA THR A 83 -10.47 10.96 1.32
C THR A 83 -11.06 10.00 0.27
N TYR A 84 -11.36 10.50 -0.93
CA TYR A 84 -11.81 9.70 -2.06
C TYR A 84 -10.75 8.67 -2.46
N ALA A 85 -9.48 9.08 -2.60
CA ALA A 85 -8.40 8.18 -2.97
C ALA A 85 -8.28 7.00 -1.98
N TRP A 86 -8.29 7.28 -0.69
CA TRP A 86 -8.24 6.24 0.34
C TRP A 86 -9.49 5.38 0.40
N ALA A 87 -10.68 5.94 0.12
CA ALA A 87 -11.91 5.16 0.02
C ALA A 87 -11.87 4.20 -1.18
N GLN A 88 -11.38 4.65 -2.34
CA GLN A 88 -11.17 3.82 -3.52
C GLN A 88 -10.13 2.72 -3.26
N PHE A 89 -9.06 3.03 -2.52
CA PHE A 89 -8.06 2.02 -2.14
C PHE A 89 -8.67 0.92 -1.26
N SER A 90 -9.48 1.30 -0.26
CA SER A 90 -10.18 0.35 0.61
C SER A 90 -11.21 -0.49 -0.16
N LEU A 91 -11.93 0.11 -1.14
CA LEU A 91 -12.83 -0.60 -2.04
C LEU A 91 -12.07 -1.67 -2.85
N GLY A 92 -10.96 -1.31 -3.47
CA GLY A 92 -10.14 -2.23 -4.25
C GLY A 92 -9.64 -3.40 -3.40
N ASN A 93 -9.10 -3.13 -2.21
CA ASN A 93 -8.66 -4.18 -1.28
C ASN A 93 -9.80 -5.12 -0.89
N THR A 94 -10.99 -4.58 -0.67
CA THR A 94 -12.17 -5.39 -0.34
C THR A 94 -12.58 -6.26 -1.53
N TYR A 95 -12.66 -5.70 -2.73
CA TYR A 95 -12.98 -6.45 -3.95
C TYR A 95 -11.95 -7.55 -4.22
N LYS A 96 -10.67 -7.28 -4.05
CA LYS A 96 -9.60 -8.29 -4.14
C LYS A 96 -9.83 -9.43 -3.14
N THR A 97 -10.14 -9.10 -1.88
CA THR A 97 -10.36 -10.10 -0.81
C THR A 97 -11.53 -11.03 -1.13
N ILE A 98 -12.59 -10.53 -1.77
CA ILE A 98 -13.76 -11.33 -2.16
C ILE A 98 -13.64 -11.92 -3.58
N GLY A 99 -12.46 -11.82 -4.21
CA GLY A 99 -12.16 -12.42 -5.52
C GLY A 99 -12.76 -11.69 -6.73
N LYS A 100 -13.12 -10.42 -6.59
CA LYS A 100 -13.66 -9.59 -7.67
C LYS A 100 -12.56 -8.77 -8.34
N LEU A 101 -11.70 -9.47 -9.13
CA LEU A 101 -10.47 -8.91 -9.72
C LEU A 101 -10.70 -7.80 -10.77
N GLY A 102 -11.90 -7.66 -11.34
CA GLY A 102 -12.22 -6.54 -12.25
C GLY A 102 -12.60 -5.27 -11.49
N GLU A 103 -13.34 -5.43 -10.40
CA GLU A 103 -13.78 -4.32 -9.55
C GLU A 103 -12.65 -3.75 -8.70
N ASP A 104 -11.68 -4.56 -8.26
CA ASP A 104 -10.50 -4.07 -7.55
C ASP A 104 -9.62 -3.22 -8.46
N ILE A 105 -9.33 -3.68 -9.68
CA ILE A 105 -8.59 -2.92 -10.69
C ILE A 105 -9.30 -1.60 -11.00
N ALA A 106 -10.63 -1.62 -11.21
CA ALA A 106 -11.40 -0.41 -11.49
C ALA A 106 -11.32 0.60 -10.32
N ALA A 107 -11.45 0.14 -9.09
CA ALA A 107 -11.36 1.01 -7.91
C ALA A 107 -9.98 1.65 -7.77
N TRP A 108 -8.89 0.89 -7.84
CA TRP A 108 -7.54 1.44 -7.76
C TRP A 108 -7.18 2.35 -8.94
N SER A 109 -7.69 2.05 -10.16
CA SER A 109 -7.46 2.89 -11.35
C SER A 109 -8.14 4.26 -11.28
N ASN A 110 -9.13 4.44 -10.41
CA ASN A 110 -9.74 5.74 -10.13
C ASN A 110 -8.86 6.67 -9.29
N ILE A 111 -7.80 6.15 -8.67
CA ILE A 111 -6.90 6.93 -7.82
C ILE A 111 -5.87 7.63 -8.70
N ARG A 112 -5.81 8.96 -8.63
CA ARG A 112 -4.83 9.77 -9.33
C ARG A 112 -3.80 10.32 -8.34
N ARG A 113 -2.58 10.57 -8.82
CA ARG A 113 -1.51 11.16 -8.00
C ARG A 113 -1.89 12.52 -7.41
N GLU A 114 -2.68 13.32 -8.16
CA GLU A 114 -3.17 14.63 -7.71
C GLU A 114 -4.17 14.55 -6.55
N HIS A 115 -4.81 13.39 -6.34
CA HIS A 115 -5.69 13.17 -5.19
C HIS A 115 -4.90 12.91 -3.91
N SER A 116 -3.88 12.05 -4.01
CA SER A 116 -2.93 11.69 -2.96
C SER A 116 -1.78 10.91 -3.58
N CYS A 117 -0.55 11.40 -3.43
CA CYS A 117 0.65 10.70 -3.94
C CYS A 117 0.81 9.32 -3.31
N GLU A 118 0.64 9.24 -1.98
CA GLU A 118 0.74 8.01 -1.21
C GLU A 118 -0.33 6.98 -1.62
N ALA A 119 -1.61 7.38 -1.61
CA ALA A 119 -2.70 6.48 -2.04
C ALA A 119 -2.51 6.00 -3.48
N TYR A 120 -2.00 6.87 -4.38
CA TYR A 120 -1.67 6.51 -5.75
C TYR A 120 -0.56 5.46 -5.81
N ALA A 121 0.54 5.65 -5.06
CA ALA A 121 1.67 4.72 -5.06
C ALA A 121 1.25 3.32 -4.58
N VAL A 122 0.54 3.22 -3.45
CA VAL A 122 0.08 1.92 -2.92
C VAL A 122 -0.99 1.27 -3.82
N ALA A 123 -1.80 2.08 -4.53
CA ALA A 123 -2.77 1.58 -5.51
C ALA A 123 -2.06 1.00 -6.75
N GLN A 124 -1.05 1.70 -7.29
CA GLN A 124 -0.25 1.21 -8.42
C GLN A 124 0.51 -0.08 -8.04
N TYR A 125 1.04 -0.17 -6.81
CA TYR A 125 1.65 -1.41 -6.33
C TYR A 125 0.64 -2.57 -6.27
N SER A 126 -0.57 -2.31 -5.78
CA SER A 126 -1.66 -3.29 -5.72
C SER A 126 -2.12 -3.73 -7.11
N LEU A 127 -2.24 -2.78 -8.06
CA LEU A 127 -2.55 -3.05 -9.47
C LEU A 127 -1.50 -3.97 -10.10
N GLY A 128 -0.23 -3.65 -9.97
CA GLY A 128 0.86 -4.47 -10.49
C GLY A 128 0.84 -5.89 -9.93
N ASN A 129 0.60 -6.04 -8.63
CA ASN A 129 0.49 -7.36 -8.01
C ASN A 129 -0.73 -8.15 -8.52
N THR A 130 -1.86 -7.48 -8.76
CA THR A 130 -3.06 -8.12 -9.32
C THR A 130 -2.83 -8.53 -10.76
N HIS A 131 -2.29 -7.65 -11.61
CA HIS A 131 -1.93 -7.99 -12.99
C HIS A 131 -0.94 -9.16 -13.06
N LYS A 132 0.07 -9.19 -12.17
CA LYS A 132 1.00 -10.33 -12.07
C LYS A 132 0.27 -11.64 -11.75
N THR A 133 -0.71 -11.64 -10.84
CA THR A 133 -1.49 -12.87 -10.52
C THR A 133 -2.39 -13.31 -11.66
N MET A 134 -2.72 -12.40 -12.59
CA MET A 134 -3.48 -12.67 -13.82
C MET A 134 -2.58 -13.05 -15.00
N ASP A 135 -1.29 -13.24 -14.79
CA ASP A 135 -0.28 -13.49 -15.83
C ASP A 135 -0.16 -12.36 -16.89
N GLN A 136 -0.53 -11.14 -16.49
CA GLN A 136 -0.47 -9.92 -17.30
C GLN A 136 0.80 -9.14 -16.93
N LEU A 137 1.98 -9.68 -17.31
CA LEU A 137 3.26 -9.19 -16.82
C LEU A 137 3.59 -7.77 -17.33
N ASP A 138 3.21 -7.44 -18.56
CA ASP A 138 3.43 -6.09 -19.13
C ASP A 138 2.61 -5.02 -18.39
N ASP A 139 1.35 -5.31 -18.06
CA ASP A 139 0.50 -4.43 -17.27
C ASP A 139 1.02 -4.28 -15.82
N ALA A 140 1.55 -5.38 -15.24
CA ALA A 140 2.18 -5.34 -13.93
C ALA A 140 3.41 -4.41 -13.92
N ILE A 141 4.30 -4.55 -14.91
CA ILE A 141 5.48 -3.70 -15.09
C ILE A 141 5.06 -2.24 -15.27
N ALA A 142 4.05 -1.96 -16.11
CA ALA A 142 3.56 -0.61 -16.32
C ALA A 142 3.04 0.02 -15.02
N ALA A 143 2.27 -0.71 -14.22
CA ALA A 143 1.75 -0.23 -12.94
C ALA A 143 2.88 0.07 -11.94
N TRP A 144 3.81 -0.87 -11.70
CA TRP A 144 4.93 -0.65 -10.78
C TRP A 144 5.87 0.48 -11.23
N SER A 145 6.09 0.64 -12.55
CA SER A 145 6.92 1.70 -13.12
C SER A 145 6.35 3.11 -12.91
N ASN A 146 5.06 3.22 -12.65
CA ASN A 146 4.42 4.51 -12.37
C ASN A 146 4.72 5.04 -10.96
N ILE A 147 5.27 4.23 -10.06
CA ILE A 147 5.52 4.64 -8.67
C ILE A 147 6.85 5.41 -8.59
N ARG A 148 6.81 6.61 -8.00
CA ARG A 148 7.99 7.43 -7.73
C ARG A 148 8.37 7.30 -6.26
N ARG A 149 9.66 7.40 -5.97
CA ARG A 149 10.14 7.41 -4.57
C ARG A 149 9.53 8.53 -3.74
N ASP A 150 9.32 9.70 -4.35
CA ASP A 150 8.76 10.87 -3.66
C ASP A 150 7.25 10.73 -3.39
N ASP A 151 6.54 9.80 -4.05
CA ASP A 151 5.14 9.52 -3.76
C ASP A 151 5.01 8.73 -2.45
N ASP A 152 5.80 7.65 -2.33
CA ASP A 152 5.90 6.76 -1.18
C ASP A 152 7.18 5.92 -1.32
N PRO A 153 8.23 6.14 -0.49
CA PRO A 153 9.49 5.41 -0.58
C PRO A 153 9.35 3.90 -0.38
N GLU A 154 8.49 3.47 0.54
CA GLU A 154 8.24 2.04 0.82
C GLU A 154 7.59 1.36 -0.37
N ALA A 155 6.49 1.91 -0.88
CA ALA A 155 5.81 1.39 -2.08
C ALA A 155 6.75 1.38 -3.30
N TYR A 156 7.60 2.40 -3.46
CA TYR A 156 8.63 2.44 -4.49
C TYR A 156 9.61 1.27 -4.36
N ALA A 157 10.15 1.02 -3.16
CA ALA A 157 11.13 -0.05 -2.93
C ALA A 157 10.54 -1.43 -3.27
N TRP A 158 9.34 -1.72 -2.79
CA TRP A 158 8.65 -2.97 -3.10
C TRP A 158 8.26 -3.11 -4.59
N ALA A 159 7.93 -1.99 -5.26
CA ALA A 159 7.68 -1.97 -6.69
C ALA A 159 8.95 -2.25 -7.49
N GLN A 160 10.09 -1.64 -7.14
CA GLN A 160 11.38 -1.90 -7.79
C GLN A 160 11.84 -3.36 -7.58
N LEU A 161 11.60 -3.92 -6.40
CA LEU A 161 11.86 -5.33 -6.15
C LEU A 161 11.03 -6.23 -7.08
N SER A 162 9.74 -5.92 -7.22
CA SER A 162 8.80 -6.66 -8.09
C SER A 162 9.16 -6.50 -9.58
N LEU A 163 9.57 -5.30 -10.00
CA LEU A 163 10.07 -5.02 -11.36
C LEU A 163 11.31 -5.85 -11.68
N GLY A 164 12.29 -5.87 -10.78
CA GLY A 164 13.49 -6.68 -10.96
C GLY A 164 13.17 -8.17 -11.07
N ASP A 165 12.28 -8.70 -10.24
CA ASP A 165 11.83 -10.08 -10.33
C ASP A 165 11.06 -10.37 -11.65
N ALA A 166 10.25 -9.42 -12.13
CA ALA A 166 9.57 -9.51 -13.43
C ALA A 166 10.57 -9.53 -14.60
N TYR A 167 11.50 -8.58 -14.63
CA TYR A 167 12.55 -8.53 -15.67
C TYR A 167 13.42 -9.79 -15.67
N ARG A 168 13.72 -10.34 -14.51
CA ARG A 168 14.46 -11.61 -14.43
C ARG A 168 13.66 -12.77 -15.05
N THR A 169 12.35 -12.84 -14.88
CA THR A 169 11.53 -13.89 -15.54
C THR A 169 11.43 -13.73 -17.05
N MET A 170 11.71 -12.51 -17.56
CA MET A 170 11.79 -12.20 -18.99
C MET A 170 13.20 -12.32 -19.57
N ASP A 171 14.16 -12.89 -18.83
CA ASP A 171 15.58 -12.97 -19.18
C ASP A 171 16.26 -11.59 -19.44
N GLN A 172 15.68 -10.51 -18.89
CA GLN A 172 16.21 -9.14 -18.99
C GLN A 172 17.10 -8.82 -17.78
N SER A 173 18.23 -9.50 -17.68
CA SER A 173 19.12 -9.45 -16.50
C SER A 173 19.61 -8.03 -16.15
N ASP A 174 19.92 -7.21 -17.15
CA ASP A 174 20.43 -5.84 -16.90
C ASP A 174 19.32 -4.94 -16.32
N ASN A 175 18.08 -5.06 -16.82
CA ASN A 175 16.93 -4.34 -16.28
C ASN A 175 16.61 -4.79 -14.85
N ALA A 176 16.72 -6.11 -14.59
CA ALA A 176 16.52 -6.65 -13.24
C ALA A 176 17.54 -6.08 -12.26
N ILE A 177 18.84 -6.09 -12.62
CA ILE A 177 19.91 -5.51 -11.78
C ILE A 177 19.68 -4.02 -11.57
N ALA A 178 19.32 -3.26 -12.61
CA ALA A 178 19.05 -1.83 -12.50
C ALA A 178 17.90 -1.54 -11.52
N ALA A 179 16.79 -2.29 -11.59
CA ALA A 179 15.65 -2.14 -10.71
C ALA A 179 16.06 -2.43 -9.24
N TRP A 180 16.67 -3.58 -8.96
CA TRP A 180 17.09 -3.92 -7.59
C TRP A 180 18.14 -2.95 -7.04
N SER A 181 19.09 -2.48 -7.88
CA SER A 181 20.12 -1.51 -7.46
C SER A 181 19.57 -0.13 -7.15
N SER A 182 18.37 0.19 -7.62
CA SER A 182 17.73 1.48 -7.35
C SER A 182 17.19 1.57 -5.91
N ILE A 183 16.98 0.45 -5.22
CA ILE A 183 16.39 0.41 -3.88
C ILE A 183 17.42 0.86 -2.85
N ARG A 184 17.04 1.79 -1.99
CA ARG A 184 17.86 2.27 -0.86
C ARG A 184 17.37 1.66 0.44
N ARG A 185 18.28 1.49 1.40
CA ARG A 185 17.91 1.02 2.73
C ARG A 185 16.92 1.96 3.44
N ASP A 186 17.05 3.27 3.20
CA ASP A 186 16.19 4.30 3.80
C ASP A 186 14.78 4.32 3.17
N ASP A 187 14.57 3.70 1.99
CA ASP A 187 13.25 3.54 1.41
C ASP A 187 12.44 2.48 2.19
N ASP A 188 13.04 1.30 2.34
CA ASP A 188 12.57 0.18 3.17
C ASP A 188 13.70 -0.81 3.42
N PRO A 189 14.12 -1.06 4.68
CA PRO A 189 15.23 -1.96 5.00
C PRO A 189 15.02 -3.41 4.55
N ASN A 190 13.78 -3.92 4.61
CA ASN A 190 13.46 -5.29 4.22
C ASN A 190 13.55 -5.45 2.69
N ALA A 191 12.90 -4.56 1.93
CA ALA A 191 12.99 -4.56 0.47
C ALA A 191 14.44 -4.41 0.00
N TYR A 192 15.24 -3.56 0.67
CA TYR A 192 16.67 -3.44 0.41
C TYR A 192 17.41 -4.76 0.62
N ALA A 193 17.20 -5.44 1.74
CA ALA A 193 17.84 -6.73 2.01
C ALA A 193 17.48 -7.78 0.96
N TRP A 194 16.20 -7.86 0.56
CA TRP A 194 15.75 -8.72 -0.53
C TRP A 194 16.42 -8.36 -1.85
N ALA A 195 16.53 -7.08 -2.19
CA ALA A 195 17.21 -6.63 -3.40
C ALA A 195 18.70 -7.00 -3.40
N GLN A 196 19.41 -6.82 -2.29
CA GLN A 196 20.82 -7.21 -2.16
C GLN A 196 21.01 -8.72 -2.31
N SER A 197 20.09 -9.53 -1.79
CA SER A 197 20.11 -10.98 -2.02
C SER A 197 19.95 -11.30 -3.51
N ARG A 198 18.98 -10.70 -4.21
CA ARG A 198 18.77 -10.87 -5.65
C ARG A 198 19.99 -10.45 -6.47
N LEU A 199 20.59 -9.29 -6.14
CA LEU A 199 21.80 -8.78 -6.78
C LEU A 199 22.96 -9.74 -6.61
N GLY A 200 23.19 -10.27 -5.40
CA GLY A 200 24.24 -11.24 -5.14
C GLY A 200 24.14 -12.47 -6.03
N PHE A 201 22.95 -13.07 -6.14
CA PHE A 201 22.74 -14.20 -7.05
C PHE A 201 22.85 -13.83 -8.53
N ALA A 202 22.34 -12.65 -8.94
CA ALA A 202 22.47 -12.18 -10.31
C ALA A 202 23.95 -11.98 -10.72
N TYR A 203 24.75 -11.37 -9.88
CA TYR A 203 26.18 -11.17 -10.12
C TYR A 203 26.95 -12.49 -10.09
N GLN A 204 26.61 -13.41 -9.19
CA GLN A 204 27.21 -14.75 -9.17
C GLN A 204 26.99 -15.48 -10.50
N THR A 205 25.77 -15.46 -11.04
CA THR A 205 25.46 -16.11 -12.33
C THR A 205 26.21 -15.49 -13.51
N GLN A 206 26.59 -14.20 -13.40
CA GLN A 206 27.43 -13.48 -14.37
C GLN A 206 28.94 -13.65 -14.11
N ASN A 207 29.33 -14.48 -13.15
CA ASN A 207 30.72 -14.68 -12.71
C ASN A 207 31.40 -13.38 -12.18
N LYS A 208 30.60 -12.43 -11.68
CA LYS A 208 31.03 -11.17 -11.06
C LYS A 208 31.08 -11.37 -9.54
N LEU A 209 32.10 -12.09 -9.08
CA LEU A 209 32.15 -12.55 -7.69
C LEU A 209 32.35 -11.42 -6.67
N ASP A 210 33.13 -10.37 -7.01
CA ASP A 210 33.36 -9.24 -6.11
C ASP A 210 32.07 -8.43 -5.88
N GLU A 211 31.28 -8.23 -6.93
CA GLU A 211 29.97 -7.57 -6.85
C GLU A 211 28.98 -8.43 -6.06
N ALA A 212 28.99 -9.75 -6.24
CA ALA A 212 28.15 -10.67 -5.47
C ALA A 212 28.49 -10.63 -3.98
N ILE A 213 29.79 -10.66 -3.62
CA ILE A 213 30.26 -10.53 -2.24
C ILE A 213 29.80 -9.19 -1.65
N THR A 214 29.97 -8.10 -2.41
CA THR A 214 29.53 -6.77 -1.98
C THR A 214 28.05 -6.73 -1.67
N ALA A 215 27.21 -7.25 -2.57
CA ALA A 215 25.77 -7.28 -2.40
C ALA A 215 25.37 -8.09 -1.15
N TRP A 216 25.85 -9.32 -0.98
CA TRP A 216 25.51 -10.13 0.21
C TRP A 216 26.05 -9.51 1.51
N SER A 217 27.20 -8.83 1.48
CA SER A 217 27.77 -8.15 2.65
C SER A 217 26.95 -6.95 3.11
N ASN A 218 26.13 -6.38 2.22
CA ASN A 218 25.22 -5.28 2.53
C ASN A 218 23.98 -5.72 3.32
N ILE A 219 23.68 -7.02 3.42
CA ILE A 219 22.51 -7.51 4.16
C ILE A 219 22.84 -7.50 5.66
N ARG A 220 22.04 -6.81 6.45
CA ARG A 220 22.20 -6.74 7.91
C ARG A 220 21.20 -7.67 8.60
N ARG A 221 21.60 -8.17 9.77
CA ARG A 221 20.76 -9.06 10.56
C ARG A 221 19.49 -8.39 11.08
N GLU A 222 19.56 -7.08 11.36
CA GLU A 222 18.42 -6.29 11.81
C GLU A 222 17.38 -6.04 10.72
N ASP A 223 17.77 -6.04 9.42
CA ASP A 223 16.85 -5.82 8.31
C ASP A 223 16.03 -7.08 8.02
N GLU A 224 16.72 -8.24 7.89
CA GLU A 224 16.09 -9.51 7.58
C GLU A 224 16.99 -10.67 8.07
N PRO A 225 16.73 -11.24 9.26
CA PRO A 225 17.60 -12.23 9.88
C PRO A 225 17.83 -13.50 9.05
N GLU A 226 16.82 -13.95 8.31
CA GLU A 226 16.91 -15.18 7.50
C GLU A 226 17.78 -14.98 6.27
N LEU A 227 17.59 -13.85 5.56
CA LEU A 227 18.43 -13.48 4.43
C LEU A 227 19.88 -13.21 4.85
N TYR A 228 20.09 -12.61 6.02
CA TYR A 228 21.44 -12.46 6.56
C TYR A 228 22.13 -13.79 6.75
N ALA A 229 21.45 -14.77 7.35
CA ALA A 229 22.01 -16.11 7.54
C ALA A 229 22.32 -16.82 6.20
N GLU A 230 21.46 -16.62 5.19
CA GLU A 230 21.71 -17.14 3.83
C GLU A 230 22.92 -16.43 3.18
N ALA A 231 23.01 -15.12 3.26
CA ALA A 231 24.13 -14.35 2.75
C ALA A 231 25.47 -14.79 3.37
N GLN A 232 25.50 -15.04 4.68
CA GLN A 232 26.72 -15.53 5.34
C GLN A 232 27.14 -16.93 4.82
N ARG A 233 26.19 -17.82 4.52
CA ARG A 233 26.50 -19.13 3.88
C ARG A 233 27.09 -18.93 2.48
N ASN A 234 26.52 -18.04 1.67
CA ASN A 234 26.98 -17.77 0.31
C ASN A 234 28.41 -17.17 0.32
N LEU A 235 28.66 -16.18 1.22
CA LEU A 235 29.98 -15.59 1.41
C LEU A 235 31.03 -16.63 1.83
N ALA A 236 30.66 -17.57 2.71
CA ALA A 236 31.57 -18.62 3.11
C ALA A 236 31.89 -19.64 1.98
N LEU A 237 31.00 -19.81 1.03
CA LEU A 237 31.22 -20.67 -0.15
C LEU A 237 32.14 -20.00 -1.17
N VAL A 238 31.91 -18.73 -1.48
CA VAL A 238 32.74 -17.99 -2.47
C VAL A 238 34.16 -17.80 -1.98
N ASN A 239 34.39 -17.56 -0.68
CA ASN A 239 35.72 -17.37 -0.09
C ASN A 239 36.57 -18.66 -0.03
N LYS A 240 36.03 -19.83 -0.42
CA LYS A 240 36.78 -21.10 -0.46
C LYS A 240 37.40 -21.42 -1.81
N HIS A 241 37.12 -20.61 -2.81
CA HIS A 241 37.63 -20.73 -4.18
C HIS A 241 38.52 -19.55 -4.54
#